data_5c2fb9a9d4428e7ef1f820a3ffe72d08
#
_entry.id   5c2fb9a9d4428e7ef1f820a3ffe72d08
#
_cell.length_a   1.000
_cell.length_b   1.000
_cell.length_c   1.000
_cell.angle_alpha   90.00
_cell.angle_beta   90.00
_cell.angle_gamma   90.00
#
_symmetry.space_group_name_H-M   'P 1'
#
loop_
_entity.id
_entity.type
_entity.pdbx_description
1 polymer ?
#
loop_
_entity_poly.entity_id
_entity_poly.type
_entity_poly.pdbx_seq_one_letter_code
_entity_poly.pdbx_strand_id
1 'polypeptide(L)'
;MGLRELKKTRTREAVQQAAMRLFDTQGYAATTVEQIAAAAEISTATFYRYYSDKEDIVFGDDDRTVVEEVIAARPPGETVAATIGALFQQLAAEFEADRDAVIVRLRLMNGVPGLQARRWATRQRTADLLARLLAPRAHTVPEDRDLRLAIAVALAAEAETLFYWARTGGTGPLGHLLADALERIEPALQVGSPPT
;
A
#
# COMPACT_ATOMS: atom_id res chain seq x y z
N MET A 1 -13.22 -10.57 -17.78
CA MET A 1 -12.16 -11.26 -16.99
C MET A 1 -12.17 -12.74 -17.35
N GLY A 2 -11.06 -13.30 -17.83
CA GLY A 2 -10.99 -14.68 -18.30
C GLY A 2 -10.86 -15.68 -17.13
N LEU A 3 -11.26 -16.94 -17.36
CA LEU A 3 -11.21 -18.02 -16.36
C LEU A 3 -9.80 -18.22 -15.76
N ARG A 4 -8.77 -17.92 -16.54
CA ARG A 4 -7.36 -18.03 -16.14
C ARG A 4 -6.97 -16.92 -15.14
N GLU A 5 -7.45 -15.71 -15.35
CA GLU A 5 -7.23 -14.60 -14.42
C GLU A 5 -7.98 -14.83 -13.10
N LEU A 6 -9.23 -15.29 -13.15
CA LEU A 6 -10.00 -15.66 -11.96
C LEU A 6 -9.28 -16.72 -11.11
N LYS A 7 -8.72 -17.76 -11.74
CA LYS A 7 -7.95 -18.79 -11.03
C LYS A 7 -6.67 -18.20 -10.42
N LYS A 8 -5.99 -17.28 -11.11
CA LYS A 8 -4.79 -16.62 -10.63
C LYS A 8 -5.10 -15.80 -9.38
N THR A 9 -6.14 -14.97 -9.42
CA THR A 9 -6.58 -14.16 -8.27
C THR A 9 -6.94 -15.03 -7.08
N ARG A 10 -7.78 -16.05 -7.26
CA ARG A 10 -8.15 -16.98 -6.17
C ARG A 10 -6.95 -17.69 -5.54
N THR A 11 -5.99 -18.11 -6.36
CA THR A 11 -4.77 -18.75 -5.81
C THR A 11 -3.95 -17.77 -4.98
N ARG A 12 -3.81 -16.52 -5.44
CA ARG A 12 -3.10 -15.48 -4.70
C ARG A 12 -3.78 -15.15 -3.37
N GLU A 13 -5.09 -14.98 -3.38
CA GLU A 13 -5.89 -14.75 -2.17
C GLU A 13 -5.74 -15.89 -1.17
N ALA A 14 -5.83 -17.16 -1.64
CA ALA A 14 -5.65 -18.32 -0.78
C ALA A 14 -4.26 -18.36 -0.13
N VAL A 15 -3.20 -18.09 -0.90
CA VAL A 15 -1.82 -18.01 -0.38
C VAL A 15 -1.67 -16.89 0.64
N GLN A 16 -2.21 -15.72 0.34
CA GLN A 16 -2.11 -14.55 1.22
C GLN A 16 -2.84 -14.80 2.54
N GLN A 17 -4.06 -15.31 2.50
CA GLN A 17 -4.83 -15.67 3.71
C GLN A 17 -4.13 -16.76 4.55
N ALA A 18 -3.61 -17.82 3.91
CA ALA A 18 -2.87 -18.86 4.58
C ALA A 18 -1.61 -18.32 5.28
N ALA A 19 -0.85 -17.48 4.57
CA ALA A 19 0.36 -16.85 5.09
C ALA A 19 0.07 -15.95 6.29
N MET A 20 -0.91 -15.04 6.19
CA MET A 20 -1.27 -14.13 7.29
C MET A 20 -1.70 -14.88 8.54
N ARG A 21 -2.51 -15.95 8.40
CA ARG A 21 -2.88 -16.81 9.54
C ARG A 21 -1.67 -17.49 10.18
N LEU A 22 -0.74 -18.02 9.38
CA LEU A 22 0.47 -18.66 9.91
C LEU A 22 1.41 -17.64 10.56
N PHE A 23 1.58 -16.48 9.97
CA PHE A 23 2.39 -15.40 10.54
C PHE A 23 1.84 -14.92 11.88
N ASP A 24 0.52 -14.83 12.02
CA ASP A 24 -0.13 -14.43 13.27
C ASP A 24 -0.03 -15.51 14.35
N THR A 25 -0.20 -16.79 14.00
CA THR A 25 -0.28 -17.90 14.97
C THR A 25 1.07 -18.43 15.43
N GLN A 26 2.05 -18.56 14.53
CA GLN A 26 3.37 -19.14 14.84
C GLN A 26 4.54 -18.19 14.63
N GLY A 27 4.27 -16.98 14.14
CA GLY A 27 5.26 -15.94 13.87
C GLY A 27 5.90 -16.07 12.48
N TYR A 28 6.35 -14.91 11.96
CA TYR A 28 6.94 -14.78 10.63
C TYR A 28 8.20 -15.65 10.44
N ALA A 29 9.11 -15.63 11.42
CA ALA A 29 10.39 -16.34 11.33
C ALA A 29 10.22 -17.87 11.26
N ALA A 30 9.25 -18.42 12.01
CA ALA A 30 8.98 -19.85 12.07
C ALA A 30 8.13 -20.36 10.89
N THR A 31 7.56 -19.48 10.08
CA THR A 31 6.72 -19.86 8.94
C THR A 31 7.57 -20.10 7.71
N THR A 32 7.36 -21.27 7.05
CA THR A 32 8.07 -21.64 5.80
C THR A 32 7.14 -21.57 4.59
N VAL A 33 7.74 -21.52 3.40
CA VAL A 33 6.99 -21.55 2.12
C VAL A 33 6.21 -22.86 1.98
N GLU A 34 6.79 -23.97 2.43
CA GLU A 34 6.14 -25.29 2.40
C GLU A 34 4.87 -25.32 3.24
N GLN A 35 4.92 -24.72 4.43
CA GLN A 35 3.74 -24.63 5.30
C GLN A 35 2.66 -23.73 4.69
N ILE A 36 3.04 -22.62 4.09
CA ILE A 36 2.10 -21.71 3.40
C ILE A 36 1.45 -22.40 2.22
N ALA A 37 2.25 -23.08 1.37
CA ALA A 37 1.76 -23.80 0.21
C ALA A 37 0.78 -24.93 0.61
N ALA A 38 1.13 -25.69 1.65
CA ALA A 38 0.26 -26.74 2.18
C ALA A 38 -1.06 -26.18 2.72
N ALA A 39 -1.02 -25.08 3.48
CA ALA A 39 -2.19 -24.41 4.03
C ALA A 39 -3.09 -23.75 2.96
N ALA A 40 -2.50 -23.37 1.81
CA ALA A 40 -3.22 -22.85 0.65
C ALA A 40 -3.64 -23.95 -0.35
N GLU A 41 -3.42 -25.23 -0.02
CA GLU A 41 -3.74 -26.40 -0.85
C GLU A 41 -3.09 -26.35 -2.25
N ILE A 42 -1.85 -25.85 -2.34
CA ILE A 42 -1.06 -25.79 -3.58
C ILE A 42 0.30 -26.47 -3.40
N SER A 43 0.97 -26.79 -4.52
CA SER A 43 2.38 -27.20 -4.47
C SER A 43 3.32 -26.01 -4.27
N THR A 44 4.52 -26.27 -3.71
CA THR A 44 5.59 -25.27 -3.62
C THR A 44 6.01 -24.73 -5.00
N ALA A 45 5.99 -25.58 -6.04
CA ALA A 45 6.21 -25.14 -7.41
C ALA A 45 5.12 -24.16 -7.89
N THR A 46 3.87 -24.36 -7.47
CA THR A 46 2.79 -23.41 -7.73
C THR A 46 3.00 -22.11 -6.97
N PHE A 47 3.45 -22.17 -5.71
CA PHE A 47 3.80 -21.00 -4.92
C PHE A 47 4.84 -20.14 -5.65
N TYR A 48 5.98 -20.72 -6.02
CA TYR A 48 7.08 -19.99 -6.69
C TYR A 48 6.72 -19.43 -8.07
N ARG A 49 5.63 -19.84 -8.67
CA ARG A 49 5.09 -19.22 -9.88
C ARG A 49 4.43 -17.86 -9.60
N TYR A 50 3.99 -17.60 -8.36
CA TYR A 50 3.29 -16.37 -7.96
C TYR A 50 4.11 -15.45 -7.08
N TYR A 51 5.01 -16.00 -6.27
CA TYR A 51 5.80 -15.31 -5.27
C TYR A 51 7.24 -15.81 -5.30
N SER A 52 8.22 -14.89 -5.23
CA SER A 52 9.64 -15.28 -5.17
C SER A 52 10.04 -15.80 -3.81
N ASP A 53 9.42 -15.30 -2.76
CA ASP A 53 9.65 -15.64 -1.36
C ASP A 53 8.42 -15.31 -0.50
N LYS A 54 8.49 -15.59 0.81
CA LYS A 54 7.41 -15.23 1.74
C LYS A 54 7.30 -13.72 2.01
N GLU A 55 8.33 -12.97 1.72
CA GLU A 55 8.35 -11.51 1.85
C GLU A 55 7.44 -10.87 0.79
N ASP A 56 7.40 -11.42 -0.43
CA ASP A 56 6.51 -10.97 -1.50
C ASP A 56 5.04 -10.99 -1.08
N ILE A 57 4.65 -11.95 -0.23
CA ILE A 57 3.26 -12.05 0.26
C ILE A 57 2.91 -10.86 1.16
N VAL A 58 3.87 -10.43 1.98
CA VAL A 58 3.67 -9.33 2.94
C VAL A 58 3.45 -8.00 2.22
N PHE A 59 4.14 -7.80 1.08
CA PHE A 59 4.00 -6.57 0.30
C PHE A 59 2.83 -6.59 -0.68
N GLY A 60 2.26 -7.77 -0.96
CA GLY A 60 1.15 -7.90 -1.92
C GLY A 60 1.56 -7.68 -3.36
N ASP A 61 0.58 -7.53 -4.23
CA ASP A 61 0.79 -7.13 -5.61
C ASP A 61 1.18 -5.64 -5.68
N ASP A 62 1.84 -5.28 -6.77
CA ASP A 62 2.17 -3.89 -7.05
C ASP A 62 0.85 -3.09 -7.22
N ASP A 63 0.52 -2.25 -6.25
CA ASP A 63 -0.70 -1.42 -6.23
C ASP A 63 -0.70 -0.33 -7.32
N ARG A 64 0.30 -0.39 -8.21
CA ARG A 64 0.52 0.56 -9.28
C ARG A 64 -0.73 0.77 -10.14
N THR A 65 -1.41 -0.30 -10.54
CA THR A 65 -2.61 -0.23 -11.38
C THR A 65 -3.73 0.51 -10.67
N VAL A 66 -3.93 0.25 -9.38
CA VAL A 66 -4.96 0.93 -8.56
C VAL A 66 -4.65 2.42 -8.46
N VAL A 67 -3.40 2.78 -8.19
CA VAL A 67 -2.95 4.18 -8.12
C VAL A 67 -3.17 4.89 -9.46
N GLU A 68 -2.79 4.26 -10.59
CA GLU A 68 -2.98 4.81 -11.92
C GLU A 68 -4.47 5.00 -12.26
N GLU A 69 -5.32 4.03 -11.94
CA GLU A 69 -6.78 4.08 -12.18
C GLU A 69 -7.45 5.17 -11.33
N VAL A 70 -7.13 5.26 -10.04
CA VAL A 70 -7.68 6.30 -9.16
C VAL A 70 -7.32 7.69 -9.67
N ILE A 71 -6.04 7.93 -10.01
CA ILE A 71 -5.60 9.23 -10.51
C ILE A 71 -6.22 9.56 -11.88
N ALA A 72 -6.31 8.57 -12.78
CA ALA A 72 -6.92 8.76 -14.11
C ALA A 72 -8.42 9.11 -14.03
N ALA A 73 -9.12 8.60 -13.04
CA ALA A 73 -10.53 8.90 -12.81
C ALA A 73 -10.81 10.30 -12.25
N ARG A 74 -9.77 11.01 -11.79
CA ARG A 74 -9.92 12.35 -11.17
C ARG A 74 -9.89 13.46 -12.24
N PRO A 75 -10.65 14.57 -12.02
CA PRO A 75 -10.64 15.72 -12.90
C PRO A 75 -9.20 16.26 -13.16
N PRO A 76 -8.84 16.64 -14.39
CA PRO A 76 -7.47 17.11 -14.70
C PRO A 76 -7.05 18.36 -13.93
N GLY A 77 -8.00 19.23 -13.55
CA GLY A 77 -7.73 20.48 -12.79
C GLY A 77 -7.79 20.31 -11.28
N GLU A 78 -7.89 19.07 -10.77
CA GLU A 78 -7.92 18.84 -9.34
C GLU A 78 -6.52 19.04 -8.72
N THR A 79 -6.47 19.57 -7.49
CA THR A 79 -5.20 19.79 -6.79
C THR A 79 -4.49 18.47 -6.42
N VAL A 80 -3.17 18.56 -6.21
CA VAL A 80 -2.37 17.43 -5.72
C VAL A 80 -2.93 16.90 -4.39
N ALA A 81 -3.28 17.79 -3.45
CA ALA A 81 -3.85 17.41 -2.15
C ALA A 81 -5.17 16.63 -2.29
N ALA A 82 -6.09 17.11 -3.11
CA ALA A 82 -7.38 16.43 -3.32
C ALA A 82 -7.20 15.06 -4.01
N THR A 83 -6.27 14.95 -4.95
CA THR A 83 -5.94 13.68 -5.60
C THR A 83 -5.34 12.68 -4.62
N ILE A 84 -4.42 13.12 -3.74
CA ILE A 84 -3.85 12.29 -2.66
C ILE A 84 -4.95 11.86 -1.68
N GLY A 85 -5.88 12.75 -1.34
CA GLY A 85 -7.04 12.42 -0.50
C GLY A 85 -7.88 11.29 -1.07
N ALA A 86 -8.13 11.31 -2.38
CA ALA A 86 -8.87 10.23 -3.05
C ALA A 86 -8.10 8.89 -2.99
N LEU A 87 -6.77 8.90 -3.15
CA LEU A 87 -5.93 7.71 -2.96
C LEU A 87 -6.02 7.16 -1.53
N PHE A 88 -5.99 8.03 -0.53
CA PHE A 88 -6.12 7.64 0.88
C PHE A 88 -7.49 7.01 1.18
N GLN A 89 -8.58 7.55 0.61
CA GLN A 89 -9.92 6.97 0.77
C GLN A 89 -10.04 5.61 0.09
N GLN A 90 -9.48 5.45 -1.11
CA GLN A 90 -9.44 4.14 -1.79
C GLN A 90 -8.67 3.10 -0.97
N LEU A 91 -7.48 3.46 -0.49
CA LEU A 91 -6.65 2.61 0.37
C LEU A 91 -7.38 2.20 1.66
N ALA A 92 -8.09 3.16 2.29
CA ALA A 92 -8.87 2.88 3.49
C ALA A 92 -9.97 1.85 3.22
N ALA A 93 -10.72 2.00 2.13
CA ALA A 93 -11.79 1.07 1.75
C ALA A 93 -11.26 -0.35 1.50
N GLU A 94 -10.12 -0.48 0.81
CA GLU A 94 -9.48 -1.76 0.56
C GLU A 94 -8.96 -2.42 1.85
N PHE A 95 -8.34 -1.64 2.74
CA PHE A 95 -7.78 -2.13 3.99
C PHE A 95 -8.84 -2.51 5.02
N GLU A 96 -9.95 -1.78 5.05
CA GLU A 96 -11.09 -2.11 5.91
C GLU A 96 -11.83 -3.38 5.45
N ALA A 97 -11.80 -3.70 4.16
CA ALA A 97 -12.42 -4.90 3.61
C ALA A 97 -11.73 -6.22 4.09
N ASP A 98 -10.42 -6.18 4.35
CA ASP A 98 -9.65 -7.33 4.88
C ASP A 98 -8.80 -6.92 6.09
N ARG A 99 -9.47 -6.27 7.05
CA ARG A 99 -8.87 -5.61 8.20
C ARG A 99 -7.88 -6.46 8.97
N ASP A 100 -8.27 -7.69 9.32
CA ASP A 100 -7.45 -8.54 10.20
C ASP A 100 -6.14 -8.95 9.51
N ALA A 101 -6.18 -9.33 8.25
CA ALA A 101 -4.97 -9.66 7.48
C ALA A 101 -4.09 -8.41 7.26
N VAL A 102 -4.70 -7.25 7.03
CA VAL A 102 -3.97 -5.98 6.88
C VAL A 102 -3.26 -5.58 8.17
N ILE A 103 -3.90 -5.73 9.33
CA ILE A 103 -3.26 -5.46 10.63
C ILE A 103 -2.04 -6.34 10.84
N VAL A 104 -2.15 -7.64 10.59
CA VAL A 104 -1.01 -8.57 10.68
C VAL A 104 0.11 -8.12 9.73
N ARG A 105 -0.22 -7.83 8.47
CA ARG A 105 0.72 -7.35 7.46
C ARG A 105 1.47 -6.07 7.90
N LEU A 106 0.76 -5.06 8.37
CA LEU A 106 1.34 -3.80 8.83
C LEU A 106 2.25 -3.99 10.05
N ARG A 107 1.86 -4.84 11.01
CA ARG A 107 2.70 -5.19 12.16
C ARG A 107 3.99 -5.86 11.72
N LEU A 108 3.94 -6.78 10.76
CA LEU A 108 5.12 -7.43 10.22
C LEU A 108 6.05 -6.44 9.51
N MET A 109 5.50 -5.60 8.64
CA MET A 109 6.28 -4.56 7.93
C MET A 109 7.01 -3.61 8.87
N ASN A 110 6.45 -3.36 10.06
CA ASN A 110 7.05 -2.47 11.05
C ASN A 110 7.99 -3.20 12.02
N GLY A 111 7.71 -4.46 12.34
CA GLY A 111 8.41 -5.23 13.38
C GLY A 111 9.55 -6.12 12.90
N VAL A 112 9.57 -6.50 11.62
CA VAL A 112 10.59 -7.42 11.07
C VAL A 112 11.67 -6.64 10.32
N PRO A 113 12.95 -6.64 10.78
CA PRO A 113 14.02 -5.82 10.17
C PRO A 113 14.22 -6.07 8.67
N GLY A 114 14.16 -7.32 8.20
CA GLY A 114 14.28 -7.66 6.78
C GLY A 114 13.20 -7.02 5.90
N LEU A 115 11.97 -6.93 6.43
CA LEU A 115 10.85 -6.31 5.73
C LEU A 115 10.94 -4.78 5.70
N GLN A 116 11.63 -4.16 6.66
CA GLN A 116 11.81 -2.69 6.67
C GLN A 116 12.61 -2.18 5.49
N ALA A 117 13.68 -2.88 5.09
CA ALA A 117 14.49 -2.50 3.93
C ALA A 117 13.66 -2.57 2.63
N ARG A 118 12.88 -3.64 2.48
CA ARG A 118 11.99 -3.81 1.32
C ARG A 118 10.87 -2.76 1.29
N ARG A 119 10.30 -2.44 2.44
CA ARG A 119 9.32 -1.34 2.59
C ARG A 119 9.89 -0.02 2.08
N TRP A 120 11.13 0.30 2.42
CA TRP A 120 11.79 1.51 1.92
C TRP A 120 11.87 1.51 0.39
N ALA A 121 12.33 0.41 -0.22
CA ALA A 121 12.42 0.30 -1.68
C ALA A 121 11.05 0.40 -2.38
N THR A 122 10.00 -0.21 -1.81
CA THR A 122 8.63 -0.10 -2.32
C THR A 122 8.13 1.34 -2.24
N ARG A 123 8.36 2.02 -1.10
CA ARG A 123 7.98 3.42 -0.92
C ARG A 123 8.65 4.35 -1.94
N GLN A 124 9.92 4.13 -2.27
CA GLN A 124 10.60 4.91 -3.30
C GLN A 124 9.95 4.72 -4.67
N ARG A 125 9.61 3.49 -5.05
CA ARG A 125 8.89 3.22 -6.31
C ARG A 125 7.52 3.90 -6.35
N THR A 126 6.78 3.86 -5.24
CA THR A 126 5.49 4.57 -5.12
C THR A 126 5.68 6.09 -5.25
N ALA A 127 6.68 6.65 -4.58
CA ALA A 127 6.98 8.09 -4.70
C ALA A 127 7.34 8.50 -6.13
N ASP A 128 8.12 7.68 -6.85
CA ASP A 128 8.46 7.93 -8.25
C ASP A 128 7.24 7.81 -9.17
N LEU A 129 6.35 6.86 -8.92
CA LEU A 129 5.10 6.73 -9.65
C LEU A 129 4.21 7.95 -9.43
N LEU A 130 3.98 8.34 -8.18
CA LEU A 130 3.18 9.52 -7.83
C LEU A 130 3.75 10.79 -8.43
N ALA A 131 5.08 10.99 -8.41
CA ALA A 131 5.70 12.15 -9.02
C ALA A 131 5.39 12.24 -10.52
N ARG A 132 5.48 11.14 -11.26
CA ARG A 132 5.13 11.11 -12.68
C ARG A 132 3.64 11.41 -12.94
N LEU A 133 2.75 10.85 -12.12
CA LEU A 133 1.32 10.99 -12.32
C LEU A 133 0.76 12.35 -11.85
N LEU A 134 1.38 12.96 -10.83
CA LEU A 134 0.93 14.23 -10.25
C LEU A 134 1.62 15.46 -10.85
N ALA A 135 2.77 15.32 -11.49
CA ALA A 135 3.48 16.44 -12.10
C ALA A 135 2.63 17.28 -13.08
N PRO A 136 1.81 16.69 -13.97
CA PRO A 136 0.92 17.47 -14.83
C PRO A 136 -0.11 18.30 -14.05
N ARG A 137 -0.60 17.79 -12.91
CA ARG A 137 -1.58 18.48 -12.05
C ARG A 137 -0.95 19.65 -11.28
N ALA A 138 0.32 19.52 -10.92
CA ALA A 138 1.12 20.54 -10.28
C ALA A 138 1.75 21.53 -11.29
N HIS A 139 1.48 21.36 -12.60
CA HIS A 139 2.10 22.14 -13.70
C HIS A 139 3.64 22.19 -13.63
N THR A 140 4.25 21.04 -13.29
CA THR A 140 5.70 20.92 -13.08
C THR A 140 6.24 19.59 -13.67
N VAL A 141 7.48 19.23 -13.32
CA VAL A 141 8.13 18.00 -13.76
C VAL A 141 8.25 16.99 -12.61
N PRO A 142 8.40 15.67 -12.88
CA PRO A 142 8.50 14.65 -11.83
C PRO A 142 9.67 14.81 -10.86
N GLU A 143 10.73 15.52 -11.29
CA GLU A 143 11.94 15.81 -10.51
C GLU A 143 11.82 17.08 -9.66
N ASP A 144 10.72 17.82 -9.78
CA ASP A 144 10.49 19.05 -9.02
C ASP A 144 10.59 18.79 -7.51
N ARG A 145 11.37 19.64 -6.84
CA ARG A 145 11.68 19.50 -5.42
C ARG A 145 10.45 19.59 -4.55
N ASP A 146 9.57 20.54 -4.82
CA ASP A 146 8.43 20.84 -3.95
C ASP A 146 7.35 19.77 -4.13
N LEU A 147 7.13 19.29 -5.36
CA LEU A 147 6.29 18.12 -5.63
C LEU A 147 6.82 16.86 -4.93
N ARG A 148 8.12 16.59 -5.03
CA ARG A 148 8.75 15.44 -4.39
C ARG A 148 8.65 15.51 -2.86
N LEU A 149 8.81 16.70 -2.29
CA LEU A 149 8.66 16.93 -0.85
C LEU A 149 7.21 16.69 -0.40
N ALA A 150 6.23 17.25 -1.13
CA ALA A 150 4.82 17.02 -0.86
C ALA A 150 4.45 15.53 -0.85
N ILE A 151 4.88 14.78 -1.86
CA ILE A 151 4.68 13.32 -1.95
C ILE A 151 5.35 12.60 -0.76
N ALA A 152 6.58 12.96 -0.40
CA ALA A 152 7.29 12.35 0.71
C ALA A 152 6.57 12.58 2.06
N VAL A 153 6.03 13.78 2.27
CA VAL A 153 5.23 14.14 3.46
C VAL A 153 3.92 13.34 3.47
N ALA A 154 3.22 13.26 2.34
CA ALA A 154 1.97 12.51 2.23
C ALA A 154 2.17 11.01 2.54
N LEU A 155 3.17 10.38 1.93
CA LEU A 155 3.51 8.98 2.18
C LEU A 155 3.99 8.74 3.64
N ALA A 156 4.63 9.74 4.28
CA ALA A 156 4.99 9.65 5.68
C ALA A 156 3.75 9.67 6.58
N ALA A 157 2.84 10.59 6.34
CA ALA A 157 1.59 10.72 7.10
C ALA A 157 0.72 9.47 6.94
N GLU A 158 0.58 8.96 5.71
CA GLU A 158 -0.08 7.68 5.43
C GLU A 158 0.52 6.54 6.27
N ALA A 159 1.82 6.31 6.17
CA ALA A 159 2.48 5.20 6.84
C ALA A 159 2.33 5.26 8.36
N GLU A 160 2.52 6.43 8.97
CA GLU A 160 2.34 6.59 10.42
C GLU A 160 0.88 6.36 10.84
N THR A 161 -0.09 6.82 10.05
CA THR A 161 -1.50 6.59 10.30
C THR A 161 -1.85 5.10 10.23
N LEU A 162 -1.37 4.38 9.22
CA LEU A 162 -1.57 2.94 9.06
C LEU A 162 -0.94 2.15 10.22
N PHE A 163 0.29 2.49 10.63
CA PHE A 163 0.93 1.82 11.76
C PHE A 163 0.27 2.14 13.09
N TYR A 164 -0.21 3.37 13.29
CA TYR A 164 -1.01 3.71 14.45
C TYR A 164 -2.30 2.87 14.48
N TRP A 165 -3.04 2.83 13.39
CA TRP A 165 -4.25 2.05 13.25
C TRP A 165 -4.01 0.55 13.53
N ALA A 166 -2.95 -0.04 12.98
CA ALA A 166 -2.59 -1.43 13.24
C ALA A 166 -2.19 -1.69 14.70
N ARG A 167 -1.46 -0.76 15.36
CA ARG A 167 -1.10 -0.87 16.79
C ARG A 167 -2.30 -0.80 17.72
N THR A 168 -3.31 -0.02 17.36
CA THR A 168 -4.56 0.12 18.12
C THR A 168 -5.58 -0.97 17.79
N GLY A 169 -5.18 -2.02 17.07
CA GLY A 169 -6.07 -3.13 16.70
C GLY A 169 -7.10 -2.75 15.64
N GLY A 170 -6.81 -1.74 14.81
CA GLY A 170 -7.68 -1.27 13.76
C GLY A 170 -8.94 -0.57 14.29
N THR A 171 -8.88 0.05 15.45
CA THR A 171 -10.03 0.77 16.03
C THR A 171 -10.31 2.07 15.28
N GLY A 172 -11.59 2.34 15.04
CA GLY A 172 -12.05 3.51 14.29
C GLY A 172 -11.94 3.35 12.76
N PRO A 173 -12.66 4.19 12.00
CA PRO A 173 -12.62 4.20 10.55
C PRO A 173 -11.28 4.70 10.04
N LEU A 174 -10.57 3.87 9.28
CA LEU A 174 -9.27 4.23 8.71
C LEU A 174 -9.36 5.45 7.80
N GLY A 175 -10.44 5.54 7.01
CA GLY A 175 -10.68 6.70 6.15
C GLY A 175 -10.71 8.03 6.89
N HIS A 176 -11.29 8.08 8.10
CA HIS A 176 -11.30 9.30 8.93
C HIS A 176 -9.89 9.63 9.46
N LEU A 177 -9.12 8.63 9.89
CA LEU A 177 -7.75 8.84 10.36
C LEU A 177 -6.84 9.36 9.25
N LEU A 178 -6.98 8.84 8.04
CA LEU A 178 -6.22 9.30 6.88
C LEU A 178 -6.66 10.70 6.43
N ALA A 179 -7.96 11.03 6.51
CA ALA A 179 -8.44 12.39 6.22
C ALA A 179 -7.89 13.41 7.22
N ASP A 180 -7.94 13.13 8.53
CA ASP A 180 -7.37 13.99 9.57
C ASP A 180 -5.85 14.17 9.39
N ALA A 181 -5.14 13.09 9.03
CA ALA A 181 -3.71 13.18 8.72
C ALA A 181 -3.43 14.08 7.51
N LEU A 182 -4.25 13.97 6.46
CA LEU A 182 -4.13 14.79 5.25
C LEU A 182 -4.37 16.27 5.55
N GLU A 183 -5.42 16.61 6.31
CA GLU A 183 -5.72 17.98 6.72
C GLU A 183 -4.54 18.64 7.46
N ARG A 184 -3.86 17.87 8.33
CA ARG A 184 -2.70 18.37 9.09
C ARG A 184 -1.49 18.68 8.23
N ILE A 185 -1.34 17.99 7.09
CA ILE A 185 -0.22 18.19 6.17
C ILE A 185 -0.58 19.02 4.94
N GLU A 186 -1.83 19.42 4.78
CA GLU A 186 -2.33 20.14 3.59
C GLU A 186 -1.44 21.35 3.18
N PRO A 187 -0.95 22.19 4.11
CA PRO A 187 -0.07 23.29 3.75
C PRO A 187 1.20 22.85 3.00
N ALA A 188 1.73 21.66 3.30
CA ALA A 188 2.90 21.10 2.64
C ALA A 188 2.59 20.49 1.26
N LEU A 189 1.30 20.32 0.92
CA LEU A 189 0.84 19.75 -0.36
C LEU A 189 0.46 20.81 -1.40
N GLN A 190 0.57 22.11 -1.08
CA GLN A 190 0.28 23.21 -1.99
C GLN A 190 1.43 23.40 -2.99
N VAL A 191 1.47 22.51 -4.00
CA VAL A 191 2.47 22.56 -5.07
C VAL A 191 1.88 23.28 -6.28
N GLY A 192 2.67 24.16 -6.91
CA GLY A 192 2.26 24.91 -8.10
C GLY A 192 1.38 26.13 -7.81
N SER A 193 1.13 26.48 -6.55
CA SER A 193 0.52 27.77 -6.21
C SER A 193 1.57 28.88 -6.26
N PRO A 194 1.30 30.04 -6.89
CA PRO A 194 2.24 31.17 -6.85
C PRO A 194 2.43 31.62 -5.39
N PRO A 195 3.63 32.07 -5.01
CA PRO A 195 3.85 32.63 -3.69
C PRO A 195 2.93 33.84 -3.50
N THR A 196 2.16 33.86 -2.42
CA THR A 196 1.35 34.99 -1.97
C THR A 196 2.20 36.14 -1.49
#